data_cd9f1db94e8ae4078a5e50a5ae43b44d
#
_entry.id   cd9f1db94e8ae4078a5e50a5ae43b44d
#
_cell.length_a   1.000
_cell.length_b   1.000
_cell.length_c   1.000
_cell.angle_alpha   90.00
_cell.angle_beta   90.00
_cell.angle_gamma   90.00
#
_symmetry.space_group_name_H-M   'P 1'
#
loop_
_entity.id
_entity.type
_entity.pdbx_description
1 polymer ?
#
loop_
_entity_poly.entity_id
_entity_poly.type
_entity_poly.pdbx_seq_one_letter_code
_entity_poly.pdbx_strand_id
1 'polypeptide(L)'
;QAWPKRLLVVQLLRLSAWSGPRSAPIVAEGMSLGEIVGDTLVRADGTEVGFGSIAEDIKLFGILFTDSEDPGCKAFAPVLEAFYRDINEDSKKFEVIVCSLDRERSGFVGSFPEVAPWLAIPFGAERRDEVLEAYEPPCVPTLTVVRPSGDVVAPEADTEVSCGPVSFEKWVSM
;
A
#
# COMPACT_ATOMS: atom_id res chain seq x y z
N GLN A 1 18.14 4.56 16.49
CA GLN A 1 17.06 5.34 17.16
C GLN A 1 15.91 4.37 17.42
N ALA A 2 15.48 4.30 18.67
CA ALA A 2 14.46 3.36 19.12
C ALA A 2 13.08 3.73 18.52
N TRP A 3 12.30 2.72 18.17
CA TRP A 3 10.89 2.85 17.83
C TRP A 3 10.15 3.66 18.90
N PRO A 4 9.20 4.53 18.54
CA PRO A 4 8.39 5.20 19.54
C PRO A 4 7.73 4.15 20.43
N LYS A 5 7.89 4.31 21.75
CA LYS A 5 7.44 3.35 22.80
C LYS A 5 5.96 2.94 22.68
N ARG A 6 5.14 3.70 21.95
CA ARG A 6 3.73 3.39 21.66
C ARG A 6 3.56 2.20 20.73
N LEU A 7 4.41 2.04 19.69
CA LEU A 7 4.34 0.88 18.79
C LEU A 7 4.71 -0.44 19.52
N LEU A 8 5.69 -0.38 20.40
CA LEU A 8 6.12 -1.57 21.18
C LEU A 8 5.04 -2.06 22.13
N VAL A 9 4.27 -1.16 22.75
CA VAL A 9 3.20 -1.51 23.69
C VAL A 9 2.01 -2.14 22.97
N VAL A 10 1.67 -1.65 21.78
CA VAL A 10 0.59 -2.24 20.97
C VAL A 10 0.97 -3.62 20.46
N GLN A 11 2.23 -3.84 20.09
CA GLN A 11 2.71 -5.13 19.60
C GLN A 11 2.85 -6.19 20.70
N LEU A 12 3.22 -5.79 21.93
CA LEU A 12 3.33 -6.70 23.07
C LEU A 12 1.98 -7.11 23.67
N LEU A 13 0.97 -6.25 23.58
CA LEU A 13 -0.40 -6.57 24.05
C LEU A 13 -1.16 -7.48 23.06
N ARG A 14 -0.70 -7.62 21.80
CA ARG A 14 -1.35 -8.46 20.80
C ARG A 14 -0.88 -9.91 20.74
N LEU A 15 0.20 -10.28 21.45
CA LEU A 15 0.71 -11.66 21.49
C LEU A 15 -0.06 -12.58 22.44
N SER A 16 -1.04 -12.07 23.18
CA SER A 16 -1.90 -12.88 24.04
C SER A 16 -3.37 -12.78 23.62
N ALA A 17 -3.82 -13.81 22.89
CA ALA A 17 -5.21 -14.20 22.73
C ALA A 17 -6.16 -13.20 22.01
N TRP A 18 -6.12 -13.17 20.68
CA TRP A 18 -7.32 -12.79 19.96
C TRP A 18 -7.66 -13.78 18.83
N SER A 19 -8.79 -14.49 19.00
CA SER A 19 -9.44 -15.40 18.03
C SER A 19 -10.79 -14.82 17.58
N GLY A 20 -10.91 -13.50 17.44
CA GLY A 20 -12.09 -12.84 16.86
C GLY A 20 -11.87 -12.40 15.42
N PRO A 21 -12.94 -12.11 14.64
CA PRO A 21 -12.80 -11.49 13.32
C PRO A 21 -12.02 -10.19 13.47
N ARG A 22 -11.00 -9.98 12.61
CA ARG A 22 -10.23 -8.73 12.61
C ARG A 22 -11.20 -7.58 12.38
N SER A 23 -11.16 -6.59 13.27
CA SER A 23 -11.89 -5.34 13.04
C SER A 23 -11.38 -4.73 11.73
N ALA A 24 -12.28 -4.11 10.97
CA ALA A 24 -11.92 -3.34 9.80
C ALA A 24 -10.80 -2.34 10.15
N PRO A 25 -9.87 -2.06 9.21
CA PRO A 25 -8.81 -1.09 9.43
C PRO A 25 -9.40 0.22 9.99
N ILE A 26 -8.68 0.83 10.94
CA ILE A 26 -9.11 2.05 11.63
C ILE A 26 -8.86 3.26 10.72
N VAL A 27 -9.36 3.21 9.50
CA VAL A 27 -9.46 4.42 8.67
C VAL A 27 -10.57 5.26 9.29
N ALA A 28 -10.26 6.47 9.72
CA ALA A 28 -11.26 7.38 10.26
C ALA A 28 -12.35 7.57 9.18
N GLU A 29 -13.60 7.23 9.53
CA GLU A 29 -14.73 7.33 8.61
C GLU A 29 -14.78 8.74 7.99
N GLY A 30 -14.76 8.80 6.65
CA GLY A 30 -14.87 10.04 5.89
C GLY A 30 -13.56 10.70 5.47
N MET A 31 -12.38 10.12 5.72
CA MET A 31 -11.12 10.62 5.17
C MET A 31 -10.90 10.07 3.75
N SER A 32 -10.61 10.96 2.80
CA SER A 32 -10.20 10.56 1.45
C SER A 32 -8.80 9.93 1.46
N LEU A 33 -8.50 9.13 0.43
CA LEU A 33 -7.18 8.50 0.32
C LEU A 33 -6.04 9.55 0.30
N GLY A 34 -6.24 10.71 -0.37
CA GLY A 34 -5.26 11.80 -0.39
C GLY A 34 -4.96 12.35 1.00
N GLU A 35 -5.98 12.45 1.87
CA GLU A 35 -5.76 12.87 3.26
C GLU A 35 -4.99 11.83 4.07
N ILE A 36 -5.12 10.54 3.72
CA ILE A 36 -4.41 9.44 4.39
C ILE A 36 -2.96 9.33 3.91
N VAL A 37 -2.72 9.29 2.57
CA VAL A 37 -1.38 9.07 2.01
C VAL A 37 -0.58 10.37 1.84
N GLY A 38 -1.24 11.53 1.92
CA GLY A 38 -0.66 12.86 1.74
C GLY A 38 -0.77 13.36 0.30
N ASP A 39 -0.62 14.69 0.17
CA ASP A 39 -0.79 15.39 -1.11
C ASP A 39 0.37 15.14 -2.09
N THR A 40 1.53 14.71 -1.60
CA THR A 40 2.74 14.51 -2.41
C THR A 40 3.24 13.09 -2.28
N LEU A 41 3.34 12.40 -3.40
CA LEU A 41 3.97 11.10 -3.56
C LEU A 41 5.25 11.23 -4.39
N VAL A 42 6.08 10.21 -4.42
CA VAL A 42 7.33 10.21 -5.20
C VAL A 42 7.42 9.00 -6.11
N ARG A 43 8.11 9.16 -7.23
CA ARG A 43 8.52 8.07 -8.12
C ARG A 43 9.88 7.50 -7.69
N ALA A 44 10.29 6.40 -8.33
CA ALA A 44 11.59 5.76 -8.10
C ALA A 44 12.78 6.71 -8.34
N ASP A 45 12.67 7.64 -9.29
CA ASP A 45 13.69 8.65 -9.61
C ASP A 45 13.68 9.86 -8.65
N GLY A 46 12.77 9.88 -7.69
CA GLY A 46 12.59 10.96 -6.74
C GLY A 46 11.69 12.10 -7.23
N THR A 47 11.11 11.99 -8.42
CA THR A 47 10.16 12.99 -8.93
C THR A 47 8.91 13.02 -8.06
N GLU A 48 8.56 14.21 -7.58
CA GLU A 48 7.34 14.44 -6.81
C GLU A 48 6.10 14.49 -7.72
N VAL A 49 5.02 13.87 -7.26
CA VAL A 49 3.73 13.81 -7.97
C VAL A 49 2.62 14.17 -6.98
N GLY A 50 1.81 15.16 -7.33
CA GLY A 50 0.64 15.52 -6.54
C GLY A 50 -0.45 14.46 -6.61
N PHE A 51 -0.97 14.00 -5.45
CA PHE A 51 -2.02 12.99 -5.41
C PHE A 51 -3.25 13.40 -6.26
N GLY A 52 -3.69 14.64 -6.17
CA GLY A 52 -4.83 15.15 -6.93
C GLY A 52 -4.68 15.01 -8.45
N SER A 53 -3.44 15.09 -8.97
CA SER A 53 -3.19 14.97 -10.41
C SER A 53 -3.32 13.54 -10.96
N ILE A 54 -3.34 12.53 -10.10
CA ILE A 54 -3.44 11.12 -10.49
C ILE A 54 -4.79 10.50 -10.15
N ALA A 55 -5.52 11.09 -9.21
CA ALA A 55 -6.74 10.49 -8.65
C ALA A 55 -7.95 10.55 -9.58
N GLU A 56 -7.97 11.47 -10.56
CA GLU A 56 -9.16 11.74 -11.40
C GLU A 56 -9.58 10.53 -12.26
N ASP A 57 -8.61 9.76 -12.76
CA ASP A 57 -8.86 8.63 -13.67
C ASP A 57 -8.75 7.25 -12.99
N ILE A 58 -8.24 7.20 -11.75
CA ILE A 58 -7.98 5.95 -11.06
C ILE A 58 -9.22 5.45 -10.33
N LYS A 59 -9.64 4.21 -10.63
CA LYS A 59 -10.78 3.56 -9.97
C LYS A 59 -10.42 3.01 -8.60
N LEU A 60 -9.25 2.38 -8.49
CA LEU A 60 -8.76 1.74 -7.29
C LEU A 60 -7.26 1.99 -7.11
N PHE A 61 -6.85 2.11 -5.87
CA PHE A 61 -5.46 2.18 -5.47
C PHE A 61 -5.06 0.92 -4.69
N GLY A 62 -3.86 0.42 -4.92
CA GLY A 62 -3.24 -0.60 -4.08
C GLY A 62 -2.19 0.03 -3.19
N ILE A 63 -2.37 -0.01 -1.87
CA ILE A 63 -1.34 0.38 -0.92
C ILE A 63 -0.50 -0.86 -0.65
N LEU A 64 0.75 -0.85 -1.11
CA LEU A 64 1.69 -1.95 -0.95
C LEU A 64 2.59 -1.71 0.26
N PHE A 65 2.42 -2.50 1.30
CA PHE A 65 3.33 -2.56 2.43
C PHE A 65 4.44 -3.56 2.13
N THR A 66 5.68 -3.10 2.09
CA THR A 66 6.81 -3.89 1.60
C THR A 66 8.11 -3.55 2.31
N ASP A 67 9.06 -4.48 2.29
CA ASP A 67 10.44 -4.34 2.76
C ASP A 67 11.36 -4.95 1.70
N SER A 68 12.35 -4.20 1.24
CA SER A 68 13.25 -4.61 0.15
C SER A 68 14.13 -5.81 0.50
N GLU A 69 14.34 -6.08 1.79
CA GLU A 69 15.14 -7.23 2.24
C GLU A 69 14.31 -8.50 2.42
N ASP A 70 12.98 -8.38 2.48
CA ASP A 70 12.09 -9.53 2.67
C ASP A 70 11.97 -10.38 1.39
N PRO A 71 12.24 -11.71 1.45
CA PRO A 71 12.15 -12.60 0.29
C PRO A 71 10.72 -12.71 -0.28
N GLY A 72 9.69 -12.61 0.56
CA GLY A 72 8.29 -12.64 0.13
C GLY A 72 7.94 -11.41 -0.68
N CYS A 73 8.41 -10.24 -0.26
CA CYS A 73 8.25 -8.98 -0.99
C CYS A 73 8.93 -9.04 -2.36
N LYS A 74 10.18 -9.56 -2.43
CA LYS A 74 10.89 -9.77 -3.70
C LYS A 74 10.17 -10.72 -4.64
N ALA A 75 9.54 -11.76 -4.13
CA ALA A 75 8.76 -12.72 -4.92
C ALA A 75 7.42 -12.14 -5.39
N PHE A 76 6.78 -11.30 -4.57
CA PHE A 76 5.48 -10.71 -4.86
C PHE A 76 5.54 -9.55 -5.86
N ALA A 77 6.58 -8.74 -5.83
CA ALA A 77 6.73 -7.57 -6.69
C ALA A 77 6.49 -7.86 -8.19
N PRO A 78 7.12 -8.88 -8.83
CA PRO A 78 6.86 -9.17 -10.24
C PRO A 78 5.43 -9.66 -10.52
N VAL A 79 4.77 -10.30 -9.55
CA VAL A 79 3.36 -10.72 -9.67
C VAL A 79 2.43 -9.51 -9.71
N LEU A 80 2.64 -8.57 -8.80
CA LEU A 80 1.88 -7.32 -8.77
C LEU A 80 2.18 -6.44 -9.99
N GLU A 81 3.42 -6.43 -10.48
CA GLU A 81 3.81 -5.70 -11.68
C GLU A 81 3.11 -6.24 -12.93
N ALA A 82 3.01 -7.55 -13.09
CA ALA A 82 2.25 -8.16 -14.17
C ALA A 82 0.76 -7.80 -14.09
N PHE A 83 0.17 -7.91 -12.91
CA PHE A 83 -1.21 -7.48 -12.65
C PHE A 83 -1.43 -6.00 -13.00
N TYR A 84 -0.56 -5.12 -12.52
CA TYR A 84 -0.63 -3.67 -12.80
C TYR A 84 -0.63 -3.38 -14.30
N ARG A 85 0.25 -4.03 -15.05
CA ARG A 85 0.35 -3.88 -16.50
C ARG A 85 -0.93 -4.35 -17.20
N ASP A 86 -1.43 -5.53 -16.83
CA ASP A 86 -2.61 -6.12 -17.47
C ASP A 86 -3.87 -5.27 -17.22
N ILE A 87 -4.05 -4.74 -16.00
CA ILE A 87 -5.19 -3.87 -15.66
C ILE A 87 -5.12 -2.54 -16.38
N ASN A 88 -3.93 -2.00 -16.61
CA ASN A 88 -3.70 -0.68 -17.18
C ASN A 88 -3.40 -0.71 -18.70
N GLU A 89 -3.58 -1.86 -19.38
CA GLU A 89 -3.24 -2.03 -20.81
C GLU A 89 -3.94 -1.01 -21.70
N ASP A 90 -5.26 -0.85 -21.56
CA ASP A 90 -6.06 0.07 -22.39
C ASP A 90 -6.09 1.50 -21.84
N SER A 91 -6.15 1.64 -20.52
CA SER A 91 -6.22 2.92 -19.81
C SER A 91 -5.82 2.74 -18.36
N LYS A 92 -5.28 3.79 -17.77
CA LYS A 92 -4.86 3.75 -16.36
C LYS A 92 -6.07 3.74 -15.44
N LYS A 93 -6.32 2.61 -14.76
CA LYS A 93 -7.46 2.37 -13.86
C LYS A 93 -7.03 2.01 -12.45
N PHE A 94 -5.79 1.56 -12.29
CA PHE A 94 -5.21 1.09 -11.06
C PHE A 94 -3.85 1.74 -10.82
N GLU A 95 -3.62 2.23 -9.62
CA GLU A 95 -2.31 2.77 -9.22
C GLU A 95 -1.81 2.09 -7.96
N VAL A 96 -0.48 1.91 -7.86
CA VAL A 96 0.16 1.35 -6.67
C VAL A 96 0.90 2.45 -5.92
N ILE A 97 0.63 2.53 -4.62
CA ILE A 97 1.32 3.41 -3.68
C ILE A 97 2.12 2.55 -2.72
N VAL A 98 3.42 2.62 -2.81
CA VAL A 98 4.35 1.89 -1.96
C VAL A 98 4.45 2.58 -0.59
N CYS A 99 4.17 1.85 0.47
CA CYS A 99 4.48 2.19 1.85
C CYS A 99 5.66 1.31 2.31
N SER A 100 6.88 1.78 2.09
CA SER A 100 8.08 1.02 2.41
C SER A 100 8.37 1.02 3.91
N LEU A 101 8.68 -0.15 4.45
CA LEU A 101 9.13 -0.34 5.82
C LEU A 101 10.66 -0.29 5.94
N ASP A 102 11.35 -0.08 4.83
CA ASP A 102 12.81 0.04 4.81
C ASP A 102 13.31 1.14 5.74
N ARG A 103 14.40 0.85 6.44
CA ARG A 103 15.02 1.79 7.38
C ARG A 103 16.03 2.71 6.70
N GLU A 104 16.52 2.31 5.54
CA GLU A 104 17.52 3.03 4.77
C GLU A 104 16.97 3.44 3.42
N ARG A 105 17.46 4.57 2.91
CA ARG A 105 17.05 5.11 1.61
C ARG A 105 17.38 4.16 0.45
N SER A 106 18.45 3.39 0.56
CA SER A 106 18.83 2.38 -0.43
C SER A 106 17.77 1.27 -0.54
N GLY A 107 17.27 0.78 0.59
CA GLY A 107 16.17 -0.18 0.63
C GLY A 107 14.88 0.41 0.06
N PHE A 108 14.52 1.62 0.46
CA PHE A 108 13.37 2.34 -0.11
C PHE A 108 13.42 2.40 -1.64
N VAL A 109 14.57 2.75 -2.22
CA VAL A 109 14.74 2.76 -3.69
C VAL A 109 14.63 1.35 -4.26
N GLY A 110 15.15 0.34 -3.55
CA GLY A 110 15.04 -1.08 -3.93
C GLY A 110 13.63 -1.66 -3.87
N SER A 111 12.70 -0.99 -3.18
CA SER A 111 11.27 -1.40 -3.13
C SER A 111 10.50 -1.07 -4.40
N PHE A 112 11.06 -0.28 -5.32
CA PHE A 112 10.43 0.01 -6.60
C PHE A 112 10.80 -1.06 -7.63
N PRO A 113 9.84 -1.48 -8.47
CA PRO A 113 10.14 -2.32 -9.61
C PRO A 113 10.88 -1.52 -10.70
N GLU A 114 11.65 -2.23 -11.54
CA GLU A 114 12.41 -1.58 -12.61
C GLU A 114 11.51 -1.00 -13.73
N VAL A 115 10.34 -1.56 -13.93
CA VAL A 115 9.49 -1.29 -15.11
C VAL A 115 8.18 -0.58 -14.75
N ALA A 116 7.56 -0.91 -13.63
CA ALA A 116 6.29 -0.29 -13.26
C ALA A 116 6.48 1.11 -12.65
N PRO A 117 5.71 2.11 -13.12
CA PRO A 117 5.85 3.50 -12.67
C PRO A 117 5.09 3.75 -11.36
N TRP A 118 5.24 2.88 -10.37
CA TRP A 118 4.58 3.01 -9.08
C TRP A 118 4.97 4.30 -8.37
N LEU A 119 4.11 4.70 -7.46
CA LEU A 119 4.33 5.84 -6.58
C LEU A 119 4.64 5.34 -5.16
N ALA A 120 5.24 6.18 -4.34
CA ALA A 120 5.47 5.86 -2.95
C ALA A 120 5.24 7.06 -2.03
N ILE A 121 4.96 6.77 -0.77
CA ILE A 121 5.04 7.74 0.30
C ILE A 121 6.52 8.13 0.46
N PRO A 122 6.89 9.42 0.50
CA PRO A 122 8.28 9.84 0.57
C PRO A 122 9.04 9.21 1.74
N PHE A 123 10.28 8.80 1.49
CA PHE A 123 11.14 8.22 2.51
C PHE A 123 11.36 9.18 3.70
N GLY A 124 11.13 8.68 4.92
CA GLY A 124 11.28 9.46 6.14
C GLY A 124 10.11 10.40 6.44
N ALA A 125 9.05 10.40 5.64
CA ALA A 125 7.85 11.17 5.96
C ALA A 125 7.10 10.56 7.17
N GLU A 126 6.62 11.42 8.07
CA GLU A 126 5.75 10.98 9.19
C GLU A 126 4.48 10.30 8.69
N ARG A 127 4.02 10.67 7.49
CA ARG A 127 2.87 10.09 6.80
C ARG A 127 2.94 8.57 6.65
N ARG A 128 4.14 8.00 6.52
CA ARG A 128 4.33 6.55 6.50
C ARG A 128 3.78 5.88 7.76
N ASP A 129 4.10 6.43 8.91
CA ASP A 129 3.69 5.85 10.19
C ASP A 129 2.17 6.02 10.40
N GLU A 130 1.59 7.13 9.93
CA GLU A 130 0.13 7.36 9.92
C GLU A 130 -0.59 6.34 9.01
N VAL A 131 -0.06 6.04 7.84
CA VAL A 131 -0.61 5.03 6.92
C VAL A 131 -0.51 3.62 7.52
N LEU A 132 0.61 3.29 8.16
CA LEU A 132 0.76 2.02 8.88
C LEU A 132 -0.25 1.88 10.02
N GLU A 133 -0.52 2.95 10.76
CA GLU A 133 -1.51 2.97 11.84
C GLU A 133 -2.94 2.86 11.29
N ALA A 134 -3.23 3.52 10.15
CA ALA A 134 -4.55 3.51 9.53
C ALA A 134 -4.95 2.14 8.99
N TYR A 135 -4.02 1.43 8.33
CA TYR A 135 -4.33 0.16 7.65
C TYR A 135 -3.90 -1.09 8.41
N GLU A 136 -3.01 -0.99 9.39
CA GLU A 136 -2.53 -2.07 10.26
C GLU A 136 -2.20 -3.37 9.50
N PRO A 137 -1.28 -3.36 8.50
CA PRO A 137 -0.97 -4.56 7.74
C PRO A 137 -0.46 -5.68 8.66
N PRO A 138 -0.92 -6.94 8.51
CA PRO A 138 -0.55 -8.05 9.39
C PRO A 138 0.91 -8.47 9.24
N CYS A 139 1.46 -8.30 8.04
CA CYS A 139 2.83 -8.66 7.66
C CYS A 139 3.24 -7.91 6.39
N VAL A 140 4.41 -8.23 5.85
CA VAL A 140 4.83 -7.85 4.51
C VAL A 140 5.15 -9.13 3.70
N PRO A 141 4.87 -9.13 2.39
CA PRO A 141 4.10 -8.12 1.68
C PRO A 141 2.61 -8.16 2.06
N THR A 142 1.95 -7.02 2.13
CA THR A 142 0.50 -6.91 2.16
C THR A 142 0.08 -5.87 1.12
N LEU A 143 -0.93 -6.18 0.32
CA LEU A 143 -1.58 -5.25 -0.59
C LEU A 143 -2.99 -4.94 -0.08
N THR A 144 -3.23 -3.69 0.29
CA THR A 144 -4.58 -3.21 0.64
C THR A 144 -5.16 -2.42 -0.52
N VAL A 145 -6.28 -2.87 -1.07
CA VAL A 145 -6.97 -2.18 -2.17
C VAL A 145 -8.03 -1.25 -1.61
N VAL A 146 -7.98 0.00 -2.07
CA VAL A 146 -8.83 1.10 -1.57
C VAL A 146 -9.40 1.93 -2.72
N ARG A 147 -10.52 2.61 -2.48
CA ARG A 147 -11.08 3.62 -3.37
C ARG A 147 -10.41 4.99 -3.15
N PRO A 148 -10.55 5.93 -4.11
CA PRO A 148 -10.14 7.33 -3.90
C PRO A 148 -10.79 7.99 -2.68
N SER A 149 -12.00 7.52 -2.29
CA SER A 149 -12.69 7.96 -1.07
C SER A 149 -12.01 7.53 0.23
N GLY A 150 -11.03 6.62 0.19
CA GLY A 150 -10.39 6.01 1.35
C GLY A 150 -11.01 4.69 1.78
N ASP A 151 -12.16 4.31 1.21
CA ASP A 151 -12.85 3.06 1.57
C ASP A 151 -12.00 1.83 1.20
N VAL A 152 -11.79 0.94 2.16
CA VAL A 152 -11.08 -0.32 1.93
C VAL A 152 -11.99 -1.31 1.22
N VAL A 153 -11.52 -1.80 0.08
CA VAL A 153 -12.20 -2.81 -0.74
C VAL A 153 -11.69 -4.21 -0.44
N ALA A 154 -10.36 -4.38 -0.38
CA ALA A 154 -9.73 -5.66 -0.05
C ALA A 154 -8.50 -5.41 0.83
N PRO A 155 -8.53 -5.78 2.11
CA PRO A 155 -7.45 -5.48 3.06
C PRO A 155 -6.20 -6.35 2.88
N GLU A 156 -6.33 -7.54 2.31
CA GLU A 156 -5.26 -8.53 2.06
C GLU A 156 -5.37 -9.03 0.61
N ALA A 157 -5.32 -8.11 -0.35
CA ALA A 157 -5.50 -8.39 -1.77
C ALA A 157 -4.31 -9.11 -2.43
N ASP A 158 -3.16 -9.17 -1.76
CA ASP A 158 -1.96 -9.86 -2.22
C ASP A 158 -2.24 -11.33 -2.59
N THR A 159 -3.14 -11.99 -1.87
CA THR A 159 -3.54 -13.38 -2.15
C THR A 159 -4.40 -13.53 -3.43
N GLU A 160 -5.05 -12.46 -3.87
CA GLU A 160 -5.97 -12.47 -5.02
C GLU A 160 -5.33 -11.93 -6.32
N VAL A 161 -4.19 -11.25 -6.24
CA VAL A 161 -3.51 -10.62 -7.40
C VAL A 161 -3.20 -11.63 -8.50
N SER A 162 -2.84 -12.87 -8.14
CA SER A 162 -2.52 -13.93 -9.09
C SER A 162 -3.72 -14.38 -9.97
N CYS A 163 -4.94 -14.02 -9.58
CA CYS A 163 -6.14 -14.28 -10.39
C CYS A 163 -6.32 -13.25 -11.53
N GLY A 164 -5.44 -12.25 -11.61
CA GLY A 164 -5.41 -11.29 -12.71
C GLY A 164 -6.64 -10.37 -12.77
N PRO A 165 -7.09 -9.98 -13.98
CA PRO A 165 -8.18 -9.01 -14.16
C PRO A 165 -9.49 -9.37 -13.46
N VAL A 166 -9.75 -10.65 -13.22
CA VAL A 166 -10.97 -11.11 -12.50
C VAL A 166 -11.02 -10.54 -11.08
N SER A 167 -9.87 -10.45 -10.39
CA SER A 167 -9.82 -9.84 -9.07
C SER A 167 -10.13 -8.35 -9.12
N PHE A 168 -9.58 -7.63 -10.10
CA PHE A 168 -9.86 -6.21 -10.28
C PHE A 168 -11.35 -5.93 -10.52
N GLU A 169 -12.00 -6.66 -11.43
CA GLU A 169 -13.43 -6.51 -11.70
C GLU A 169 -14.28 -6.83 -10.45
N LYS A 170 -13.90 -7.85 -9.70
CA LYS A 170 -14.52 -8.17 -8.40
C LYS A 170 -14.43 -6.96 -7.45
N TRP A 171 -13.23 -6.39 -7.27
CA TRP A 171 -13.01 -5.25 -6.36
C TRP A 171 -13.75 -3.98 -6.81
N VAL A 172 -13.84 -3.72 -8.11
CA VAL A 172 -14.60 -2.58 -8.63
C VAL A 172 -16.09 -2.71 -8.34
N SER A 173 -16.62 -3.95 -8.33
CA SER A 173 -18.05 -4.23 -8.14
C SER A 173 -18.49 -4.29 -6.67
N MET A 174 -17.58 -4.32 -5.73
CA MET A 174 -17.87 -4.32 -4.28
C MET A 174 -18.24 -2.93 -3.75
#